data_6ff845690c718c719e9fea6a32877204
#
_entry.id   6ff845690c718c719e9fea6a32877204
#
_cell.length_a   1.000
_cell.length_b   1.000
_cell.length_c   1.000
_cell.angle_alpha   90.00
_cell.angle_beta   90.00
_cell.angle_gamma   90.00
#
_symmetry.space_group_name_H-M   'P 1'
#
loop_
_entity.id
_entity.type
_entity.pdbx_description
1 polymer ?
#
loop_
_entity_poly.entity_id
_entity_poly.type
_entity_poly.pdbx_seq_one_letter_code
_entity_poly.pdbx_strand_id
1 'polypeptide(L)'
;MPNADTTPDVMTAEELERVSIPGKSTELVRGRLIVSEPPGTDHGRIAARLSYLVGSWVWPRQLGDVFAQDTGFKIESNPDTVRAPDLAFVARERRAQLTRRGYAALAPDLIAEIISPDDSPGKVLAKISAWLEAGVRLAWVIDPERSTAQVYRPDGSVSLVAADGELPGEGVLPGFTCTLAEILG
;
A
#
# COMPACT_ATOMS: atom_id res chain seq x y z
N MET A 1 -20.78 42.77 -4.35
CA MET A 1 -20.69 41.64 -3.45
C MET A 1 -19.71 40.67 -4.09
N PRO A 2 -18.47 40.51 -3.59
CA PRO A 2 -17.57 39.51 -4.11
C PRO A 2 -18.08 38.13 -3.68
N ASN A 3 -18.24 37.23 -4.65
CA ASN A 3 -18.43 35.80 -4.40
C ASN A 3 -17.24 35.29 -3.58
N ALA A 4 -17.49 34.80 -2.38
CA ALA A 4 -16.53 33.97 -1.66
C ALA A 4 -16.37 32.69 -2.48
N ASP A 5 -15.24 32.58 -3.16
CA ASP A 5 -14.77 31.34 -3.78
C ASP A 5 -14.41 30.41 -2.63
N THR A 6 -15.38 29.64 -2.15
CA THR A 6 -15.18 28.60 -1.17
C THR A 6 -14.62 27.38 -1.89
N THR A 7 -13.36 27.46 -2.33
CA THR A 7 -12.58 26.26 -2.58
C THR A 7 -12.61 25.47 -1.28
N PRO A 8 -13.08 24.21 -1.26
CA PRO A 8 -13.05 23.43 -0.02
C PRO A 8 -11.60 23.38 0.47
N ASP A 9 -11.39 23.64 1.76
CA ASP A 9 -10.08 23.54 2.38
C ASP A 9 -9.52 22.13 2.13
N VAL A 10 -8.55 22.03 1.23
CA VAL A 10 -7.88 20.78 0.87
C VAL A 10 -6.71 20.62 1.83
N MET A 11 -6.77 19.56 2.65
CA MET A 11 -5.70 19.24 3.60
C MET A 11 -4.41 18.87 2.87
N THR A 12 -3.28 19.27 3.41
CA THR A 12 -1.95 18.89 2.94
C THR A 12 -1.40 17.66 3.69
N ALA A 13 -0.34 17.06 3.16
CA ALA A 13 0.35 15.95 3.82
C ALA A 13 0.94 16.38 5.18
N GLU A 14 1.47 17.61 5.27
CA GLU A 14 2.02 18.19 6.50
C GLU A 14 0.94 18.45 7.56
N GLU A 15 -0.27 18.76 7.15
CA GLU A 15 -1.43 18.85 8.06
C GLU A 15 -1.88 17.48 8.53
N LEU A 16 -1.89 16.47 7.63
CA LEU A 16 -2.21 15.08 7.97
C LEU A 16 -1.27 14.53 9.05
N GLU A 17 0.03 14.87 9.03
CA GLU A 17 0.98 14.44 10.08
C GLU A 17 0.58 14.89 11.49
N ARG A 18 -0.23 15.94 11.62
CA ARG A 18 -0.71 16.47 12.90
C ARG A 18 -2.06 15.91 13.30
N VAL A 19 -2.72 15.19 12.40
CA VAL A 19 -4.00 14.55 12.68
C VAL A 19 -3.74 13.29 13.51
N SER A 20 -4.37 13.21 14.67
CA SER A 20 -4.36 12.01 15.51
C SER A 20 -5.79 11.74 15.98
N ILE A 21 -6.35 10.65 15.48
CA ILE A 21 -7.68 10.17 15.88
C ILE A 21 -7.46 8.86 16.63
N PRO A 22 -7.70 8.82 17.95
CA PRO A 22 -7.44 7.64 18.75
C PRO A 22 -8.14 6.38 18.19
N GLY A 23 -7.36 5.31 17.97
CA GLY A 23 -7.86 4.03 17.49
C GLY A 23 -8.29 4.02 16.02
N LYS A 24 -7.81 4.99 15.21
CA LYS A 24 -8.13 5.05 13.76
C LYS A 24 -6.86 5.18 12.93
N SER A 25 -6.89 4.62 11.73
CA SER A 25 -5.92 4.91 10.67
C SER A 25 -6.42 6.08 9.81
N THR A 26 -5.50 6.91 9.32
CA THR A 26 -5.82 8.08 8.50
C THR A 26 -5.01 8.08 7.22
N GLU A 27 -5.67 8.36 6.11
CA GLU A 27 -5.06 8.59 4.79
C GLU A 27 -5.55 9.93 4.23
N LEU A 28 -4.90 10.42 3.21
CA LEU A 28 -5.32 11.60 2.47
C LEU A 28 -5.54 11.24 1.00
N VAL A 29 -6.69 11.60 0.46
CA VAL A 29 -7.03 11.35 -0.95
C VAL A 29 -7.44 12.65 -1.60
N ARG A 30 -6.56 13.19 -2.43
CA ARG A 30 -6.77 14.49 -3.10
C ARG A 30 -7.19 15.59 -2.10
N GLY A 31 -6.45 15.67 -1.00
CA GLY A 31 -6.69 16.64 0.06
C GLY A 31 -7.89 16.33 0.96
N ARG A 32 -8.54 15.18 0.82
CA ARG A 32 -9.65 14.74 1.68
C ARG A 32 -9.18 13.72 2.68
N LEU A 33 -9.42 13.98 3.96
CA LEU A 33 -9.12 13.04 5.03
C LEU A 33 -10.04 11.80 4.93
N ILE A 34 -9.43 10.63 4.88
CA ILE A 34 -10.09 9.34 4.99
C ILE A 34 -9.74 8.76 6.36
N VAL A 35 -10.75 8.36 7.11
CA VAL A 35 -10.61 7.76 8.44
C VAL A 35 -11.14 6.33 8.37
N SER A 36 -10.34 5.37 8.83
CA SER A 36 -10.69 3.96 8.80
C SER A 36 -10.60 3.33 10.19
N GLU A 37 -11.37 2.29 10.42
CA GLU A 37 -11.22 1.44 11.61
C GLU A 37 -9.87 0.72 11.56
N PRO A 38 -9.28 0.37 12.73
CA PRO A 38 -8.10 -0.46 12.76
C PRO A 38 -8.41 -1.84 12.20
N PRO A 39 -7.45 -2.48 11.51
CA PRO A 39 -7.64 -3.81 10.98
C PRO A 39 -7.90 -4.85 12.09
N GLY A 40 -8.65 -5.89 11.77
CA GLY A 40 -8.90 -7.01 12.66
C GLY A 40 -7.65 -7.88 12.88
N THR A 41 -7.72 -8.78 13.87
CA THR A 41 -6.58 -9.64 14.25
C THR A 41 -6.10 -10.56 13.14
N ASP A 42 -7.01 -11.06 12.30
CA ASP A 42 -6.64 -11.93 11.17
C ASP A 42 -5.87 -11.16 10.10
N HIS A 43 -6.35 -9.97 9.73
CA HIS A 43 -5.63 -9.09 8.82
C HIS A 43 -4.21 -8.77 9.34
N GLY A 44 -4.07 -8.40 10.62
CA GLY A 44 -2.77 -8.13 11.23
C GLY A 44 -1.83 -9.34 11.22
N ARG A 45 -2.35 -10.57 11.44
CA ARG A 45 -1.60 -11.81 11.36
C ARG A 45 -1.08 -12.06 9.95
N ILE A 46 -1.91 -11.87 8.94
CA ILE A 46 -1.56 -12.03 7.52
C ILE A 46 -0.51 -11.00 7.12
N ALA A 47 -0.71 -9.72 7.47
CA ALA A 47 0.25 -8.65 7.20
C ALA A 47 1.63 -8.91 7.83
N ALA A 48 1.67 -9.43 9.06
CA ALA A 48 2.91 -9.79 9.74
C ALA A 48 3.65 -10.94 9.03
N ARG A 49 2.93 -11.99 8.61
CA ARG A 49 3.51 -13.11 7.85
C ARG A 49 4.07 -12.66 6.50
N LEU A 50 3.29 -11.87 5.77
CA LEU A 50 3.72 -11.33 4.48
C LEU A 50 4.99 -10.46 4.65
N SER A 51 5.01 -9.59 5.66
CA SER A 51 6.17 -8.76 5.98
C SER A 51 7.40 -9.60 6.32
N TYR A 52 7.24 -10.70 7.05
CA TYR A 52 8.30 -11.65 7.35
C TYR A 52 8.85 -12.33 6.10
N LEU A 53 7.96 -12.86 5.24
CA LEU A 53 8.36 -13.57 4.00
C LEU A 53 9.12 -12.65 3.06
N VAL A 54 8.60 -11.46 2.79
CA VAL A 54 9.26 -10.46 1.93
C VAL A 54 10.56 -9.97 2.56
N GLY A 55 10.55 -9.65 3.86
CA GLY A 55 11.74 -9.18 4.59
C GLY A 55 12.85 -10.22 4.61
N SER A 56 12.53 -11.50 4.83
CA SER A 56 13.49 -12.60 4.82
C SER A 56 14.17 -12.80 3.47
N TRP A 57 13.53 -12.38 2.39
CA TRP A 57 14.14 -12.37 1.06
C TRP A 57 14.98 -11.12 0.80
N VAL A 58 14.42 -9.95 1.15
CA VAL A 58 14.98 -8.63 0.83
C VAL A 58 16.25 -8.33 1.62
N TRP A 59 16.22 -8.51 2.96
CA TRP A 59 17.28 -8.03 3.84
C TRP A 59 18.62 -8.76 3.65
N PRO A 60 18.69 -10.10 3.59
CA PRO A 60 19.97 -10.79 3.37
C PRO A 60 20.60 -10.47 2.00
N ARG A 61 19.75 -10.12 1.02
CA ARG A 61 20.15 -9.79 -0.35
C ARG A 61 20.40 -8.29 -0.55
N GLN A 62 20.11 -7.48 0.48
CA GLN A 62 20.25 -6.02 0.44
C GLN A 62 19.50 -5.36 -0.73
N LEU A 63 18.33 -5.89 -1.09
CA LEU A 63 17.54 -5.41 -2.24
C LEU A 63 16.88 -4.05 -2.00
N GLY A 64 16.62 -3.69 -0.75
CA GLY A 64 15.93 -2.46 -0.38
C GLY A 64 15.39 -2.48 1.04
N ASP A 65 14.33 -1.71 1.25
CA ASP A 65 13.63 -1.59 2.53
C ASP A 65 12.19 -2.08 2.40
N VAL A 66 11.73 -2.81 3.42
CA VAL A 66 10.35 -3.28 3.57
C VAL A 66 9.68 -2.47 4.66
N PHE A 67 8.48 -1.99 4.39
CA PHE A 67 7.67 -1.20 5.30
C PHE A 67 6.40 -1.96 5.64
N ALA A 68 6.07 -1.98 6.93
CA ALA A 68 4.84 -2.57 7.44
C ALA A 68 3.65 -1.62 7.25
N GLN A 69 2.46 -2.13 7.53
CA GLN A 69 1.21 -1.36 7.53
C GLN A 69 1.34 -0.04 8.29
N ASP A 70 0.48 0.91 7.97
CA ASP A 70 0.45 2.28 8.53
C ASP A 70 1.66 3.17 8.15
N THR A 71 2.57 2.69 7.30
CA THR A 71 3.61 3.54 6.74
C THR A 71 3.08 4.31 5.54
N GLY A 72 2.87 5.62 5.71
CA GLY A 72 2.32 6.49 4.67
C GLY A 72 3.36 6.93 3.63
N PHE A 73 2.92 7.00 2.38
CA PHE A 73 3.68 7.53 1.24
C PHE A 73 2.86 8.63 0.55
N LYS A 74 3.47 9.78 0.29
CA LYS A 74 2.85 10.84 -0.51
C LYS A 74 3.02 10.52 -1.98
N ILE A 75 1.95 10.11 -2.62
CA ILE A 75 1.96 9.60 -4.01
C ILE A 75 1.46 10.61 -5.03
N GLU A 76 0.82 11.68 -4.61
CA GLU A 76 0.33 12.76 -5.46
C GLU A 76 0.45 14.10 -4.73
N SER A 77 0.63 15.19 -5.48
CA SER A 77 0.69 16.55 -4.95
C SER A 77 -0.26 17.46 -5.74
N ASN A 78 -0.83 18.46 -5.05
CA ASN A 78 -1.69 19.50 -5.61
C ASN A 78 -2.95 18.98 -6.35
N PRO A 79 -3.89 18.34 -5.62
CA PRO A 79 -3.96 18.15 -4.18
C PRO A 79 -3.22 16.91 -3.70
N ASP A 80 -2.78 16.93 -2.43
CA ASP A 80 -1.99 15.85 -1.87
C ASP A 80 -2.78 14.55 -1.71
N THR A 81 -2.13 13.43 -2.00
CA THR A 81 -2.60 12.08 -1.69
C THR A 81 -1.52 11.34 -0.91
N VAL A 82 -1.87 10.89 0.30
CA VAL A 82 -1.04 10.06 1.17
C VAL A 82 -1.77 8.75 1.41
N ARG A 83 -1.12 7.65 1.06
CA ARG A 83 -1.65 6.29 1.22
C ARG A 83 -0.70 5.45 2.04
N ALA A 84 -1.26 4.52 2.81
CA ALA A 84 -0.54 3.54 3.59
C ALA A 84 -0.99 2.13 3.16
N PRO A 85 -0.14 1.34 2.49
CA PRO A 85 -0.44 -0.03 2.15
C PRO A 85 -0.16 -0.96 3.33
N ASP A 86 -0.66 -2.19 3.29
CA ASP A 86 -0.39 -3.20 4.32
C ASP A 86 1.05 -3.70 4.30
N LEU A 87 1.70 -3.61 3.14
CA LEU A 87 3.14 -3.81 2.97
C LEU A 87 3.62 -2.94 1.82
N ALA A 88 4.80 -2.33 1.98
CA ALA A 88 5.51 -1.69 0.88
C ALA A 88 6.96 -2.17 0.79
N PHE A 89 7.50 -2.14 -0.43
CA PHE A 89 8.93 -2.34 -0.69
C PHE A 89 9.45 -1.19 -1.53
N VAL A 90 10.59 -0.63 -1.13
CA VAL A 90 11.33 0.39 -1.88
C VAL A 90 12.71 -0.15 -2.21
N ALA A 91 13.06 -0.18 -3.49
CA ALA A 91 14.32 -0.67 -3.98
C ALA A 91 15.51 0.16 -3.44
N ARG A 92 16.65 -0.51 -3.25
CA ARG A 92 17.87 0.09 -2.66
C ARG A 92 18.30 1.37 -3.36
N GLU A 93 18.18 1.42 -4.68
CA GLU A 93 18.58 2.55 -5.51
C GLU A 93 17.73 3.80 -5.23
N ARG A 94 16.52 3.61 -4.69
CA ARG A 94 15.57 4.67 -4.36
C ARG A 94 15.59 5.08 -2.89
N ARG A 95 16.42 4.43 -2.06
CA ARG A 95 16.52 4.69 -0.62
C ARG A 95 16.81 6.18 -0.30
N ALA A 96 17.55 6.88 -1.14
CA ALA A 96 17.84 8.31 -0.96
C ALA A 96 16.59 9.22 -1.03
N GLN A 97 15.46 8.72 -1.57
CA GLN A 97 14.19 9.43 -1.64
C GLN A 97 13.36 9.27 -0.35
N LEU A 98 13.75 8.34 0.54
CA LEU A 98 13.09 8.13 1.82
C LEU A 98 13.41 9.27 2.78
N THR A 99 12.43 9.65 3.60
CA THR A 99 12.54 10.68 4.61
C THR A 99 12.63 10.08 6.00
N ARG A 100 13.27 10.78 6.94
CA ARG A 100 13.29 10.36 8.36
C ARG A 100 12.04 10.78 9.11
N ARG A 101 11.32 11.76 8.61
CA ARG A 101 10.09 12.30 9.21
C ARG A 101 9.13 12.63 8.10
N GLY A 102 7.85 12.56 8.42
CA GLY A 102 6.79 12.80 7.45
C GLY A 102 6.66 11.71 6.41
N TYR A 103 5.89 11.99 5.39
CA TYR A 103 5.61 11.07 4.31
C TYR A 103 6.62 11.23 3.18
N ALA A 104 7.31 10.15 2.83
CA ALA A 104 8.21 10.16 1.69
C ALA A 104 7.42 10.43 0.40
N ALA A 105 7.86 11.41 -0.40
CA ALA A 105 7.24 11.76 -1.66
C ALA A 105 7.70 10.81 -2.78
N LEU A 106 7.27 9.56 -2.70
CA LEU A 106 7.54 8.52 -3.68
C LEU A 106 6.47 7.43 -3.64
N ALA A 107 6.21 6.79 -4.77
CA ALA A 107 5.50 5.53 -4.82
C ALA A 107 6.48 4.38 -4.56
N PRO A 108 6.19 3.40 -3.67
CA PRO A 108 6.97 2.19 -3.52
C PRO A 108 7.12 1.41 -4.83
N ASP A 109 8.10 0.53 -4.91
CA ASP A 109 8.27 -0.35 -6.09
C ASP A 109 7.26 -1.51 -6.08
N LEU A 110 6.91 -2.00 -4.88
CA LEU A 110 5.86 -3.00 -4.68
C LEU A 110 5.01 -2.60 -3.49
N ILE A 111 3.69 -2.84 -3.60
CA ILE A 111 2.77 -2.77 -2.47
C ILE A 111 1.94 -4.06 -2.37
N ALA A 112 1.45 -4.32 -1.18
CA ALA A 112 0.39 -5.31 -0.96
C ALA A 112 -0.74 -4.69 -0.15
N GLU A 113 -1.96 -5.05 -0.53
CA GLU A 113 -3.20 -4.73 0.18
C GLU A 113 -3.91 -6.04 0.53
N ILE A 114 -4.35 -6.18 1.76
CA ILE A 114 -5.09 -7.33 2.26
C ILE A 114 -6.54 -6.90 2.40
N ILE A 115 -7.44 -7.55 1.66
CA ILE A 115 -8.86 -7.20 1.66
C ILE A 115 -9.46 -7.51 3.04
N SER A 116 -10.17 -6.54 3.58
CA SER A 116 -11.02 -6.68 4.77
C SER A 116 -12.47 -6.95 4.38
N PRO A 117 -13.28 -7.60 5.24
CA PRO A 117 -14.68 -7.90 4.93
C PRO A 117 -15.54 -6.68 4.55
N ASP A 118 -15.17 -5.49 5.05
CA ASP A 118 -15.88 -4.24 4.79
C ASP A 118 -15.41 -3.52 3.51
N ASP A 119 -14.43 -4.08 2.80
CA ASP A 119 -13.91 -3.48 1.58
C ASP A 119 -14.83 -3.78 0.39
N SER A 120 -15.23 -2.72 -0.31
CA SER A 120 -15.92 -2.90 -1.57
C SER A 120 -14.95 -3.04 -2.75
N PRO A 121 -15.24 -3.91 -3.73
CA PRO A 121 -14.36 -4.10 -4.90
C PRO A 121 -13.99 -2.81 -5.63
N GLY A 122 -14.94 -1.86 -5.72
CA GLY A 122 -14.69 -0.56 -6.35
C GLY A 122 -13.69 0.30 -5.59
N LYS A 123 -13.71 0.28 -4.25
CA LYS A 123 -12.73 1.02 -3.42
C LYS A 123 -11.33 0.40 -3.54
N VAL A 124 -11.24 -0.93 -3.50
CA VAL A 124 -9.97 -1.65 -3.69
C VAL A 124 -9.37 -1.31 -5.05
N LEU A 125 -10.15 -1.44 -6.12
CA LEU A 125 -9.69 -1.12 -7.47
C LEU A 125 -9.23 0.35 -7.59
N ALA A 126 -9.98 1.29 -7.05
CA ALA A 126 -9.59 2.71 -7.06
C ALA A 126 -8.29 2.96 -6.28
N LYS A 127 -8.07 2.25 -5.15
CA LYS A 127 -6.83 2.34 -4.39
C LYS A 127 -5.64 1.79 -5.19
N ILE A 128 -5.81 0.63 -5.83
CA ILE A 128 -4.76 0.02 -6.67
C ILE A 128 -4.46 0.87 -7.90
N SER A 129 -5.48 1.41 -8.58
CA SER A 129 -5.27 2.33 -9.71
C SER A 129 -4.43 3.53 -9.30
N ALA A 130 -4.74 4.16 -8.16
CA ALA A 130 -3.96 5.29 -7.66
C ALA A 130 -2.48 4.91 -7.38
N TRP A 131 -2.22 3.72 -6.84
CA TRP A 131 -0.87 3.22 -6.64
C TRP A 131 -0.11 3.03 -7.97
N LEU A 132 -0.73 2.39 -8.95
CA LEU A 132 -0.11 2.15 -10.27
C LEU A 132 0.13 3.46 -11.03
N GLU A 133 -0.84 4.39 -11.02
CA GLU A 133 -0.71 5.73 -11.60
C GLU A 133 0.43 6.53 -10.98
N ALA A 134 0.68 6.34 -9.67
CA ALA A 134 1.78 6.96 -8.95
C ALA A 134 3.16 6.33 -9.28
N GLY A 135 3.19 5.17 -9.94
CA GLY A 135 4.43 4.52 -10.35
C GLY A 135 4.81 3.25 -9.60
N VAL A 136 3.90 2.65 -8.83
CA VAL A 136 4.09 1.30 -8.29
C VAL A 136 4.25 0.31 -9.43
N ARG A 137 5.27 -0.55 -9.35
CA ARG A 137 5.63 -1.49 -10.41
C ARG A 137 4.98 -2.85 -10.27
N LEU A 138 4.57 -3.21 -9.05
CA LEU A 138 3.90 -4.46 -8.74
C LEU A 138 2.96 -4.25 -7.56
N ALA A 139 1.69 -4.62 -7.69
CA ALA A 139 0.73 -4.55 -6.60
C ALA A 139 0.06 -5.91 -6.39
N TRP A 140 0.10 -6.38 -5.15
CA TRP A 140 -0.60 -7.58 -4.72
C TRP A 140 -1.86 -7.21 -3.95
N VAL A 141 -2.98 -7.83 -4.31
CA VAL A 141 -4.24 -7.74 -3.57
C VAL A 141 -4.58 -9.14 -3.08
N ILE A 142 -4.55 -9.34 -1.78
CA ILE A 142 -4.78 -10.64 -1.14
C ILE A 142 -6.19 -10.66 -0.57
N ASP A 143 -6.98 -11.67 -0.95
CA ASP A 143 -8.34 -11.90 -0.45
C ASP A 143 -8.32 -13.16 0.46
N PRO A 144 -8.27 -12.97 1.78
CA PRO A 144 -8.23 -14.09 2.71
C PRO A 144 -9.51 -14.94 2.71
N GLU A 145 -10.67 -14.32 2.52
CA GLU A 145 -11.96 -15.04 2.53
C GLU A 145 -12.08 -16.01 1.35
N ARG A 146 -11.56 -15.60 0.18
CA ARG A 146 -11.56 -16.44 -1.02
C ARG A 146 -10.31 -17.29 -1.18
N SER A 147 -9.31 -17.08 -0.32
CA SER A 147 -7.99 -17.70 -0.45
C SER A 147 -7.42 -17.50 -1.86
N THR A 148 -7.50 -16.27 -2.36
CA THR A 148 -6.97 -15.88 -3.67
C THR A 148 -6.14 -14.61 -3.56
N ALA A 149 -5.35 -14.32 -4.58
CA ALA A 149 -4.74 -13.01 -4.72
C ALA A 149 -4.78 -12.55 -6.19
N GLN A 150 -4.64 -11.26 -6.38
CA GLN A 150 -4.51 -10.64 -7.69
C GLN A 150 -3.18 -9.88 -7.76
N VAL A 151 -2.49 -10.02 -8.88
CA VAL A 151 -1.23 -9.35 -9.17
C VAL A 151 -1.48 -8.34 -10.27
N TYR A 152 -1.37 -7.06 -9.93
CA TYR A 152 -1.58 -5.93 -10.84
C TYR A 152 -0.26 -5.34 -11.30
N ARG A 153 -0.20 -4.91 -12.57
CA ARG A 153 1.01 -4.35 -13.20
C ARG A 153 0.69 -3.04 -13.92
N PRO A 154 1.70 -2.17 -14.15
CA PRO A 154 1.50 -0.88 -14.82
C PRO A 154 0.96 -0.95 -16.25
N ASP A 155 1.14 -2.07 -16.94
CA ASP A 155 0.61 -2.29 -18.29
C ASP A 155 -0.89 -2.62 -18.30
N GLY A 156 -1.54 -2.64 -17.14
CA GLY A 156 -2.94 -2.98 -16.95
C GLY A 156 -3.21 -4.48 -16.86
N SER A 157 -2.19 -5.33 -16.99
CA SER A 157 -2.37 -6.77 -16.84
C SER A 157 -2.65 -7.16 -15.38
N VAL A 158 -3.54 -8.13 -15.21
CA VAL A 158 -3.92 -8.68 -13.90
C VAL A 158 -3.83 -10.20 -13.98
N SER A 159 -3.14 -10.81 -13.03
CA SER A 159 -3.10 -12.27 -12.88
C SER A 159 -3.81 -12.69 -11.60
N LEU A 160 -4.66 -13.70 -11.68
CA LEU A 160 -5.27 -14.33 -10.52
C LEU A 160 -4.35 -15.43 -9.99
N VAL A 161 -4.12 -15.43 -8.70
CA VAL A 161 -3.41 -16.48 -7.96
C VAL A 161 -4.43 -17.28 -7.16
N ALA A 162 -4.54 -18.56 -7.42
CA ALA A 162 -5.44 -19.48 -6.71
C ALA A 162 -4.86 -19.88 -5.34
N ALA A 163 -5.65 -20.57 -4.55
CA ALA A 163 -5.28 -20.98 -3.17
C ALA A 163 -3.96 -21.76 -3.07
N ASP A 164 -3.66 -22.59 -4.07
CA ASP A 164 -2.43 -23.38 -4.20
C ASP A 164 -1.33 -22.67 -5.01
N GLY A 165 -1.59 -21.44 -5.42
CA GLY A 165 -0.67 -20.65 -6.25
C GLY A 165 0.35 -19.87 -5.44
N GLU A 166 1.27 -19.23 -6.18
CA GLU A 166 2.35 -18.43 -5.63
C GLU A 166 2.25 -16.97 -6.05
N LEU A 167 2.51 -16.05 -5.13
CA LEU A 167 2.73 -14.63 -5.41
C LEU A 167 4.14 -14.43 -5.95
N PRO A 168 4.28 -13.96 -7.20
CA PRO A 168 5.59 -13.71 -7.79
C PRO A 168 6.10 -12.32 -7.42
N GLY A 169 7.41 -12.21 -7.17
CA GLY A 169 8.11 -10.92 -7.03
C GLY A 169 8.49 -10.27 -8.36
N GLU A 170 8.44 -11.04 -9.43
CA GLU A 170 8.78 -10.63 -10.79
C GLU A 170 10.12 -9.88 -10.89
N GLY A 171 10.18 -8.83 -11.72
CA GLY A 171 11.38 -8.00 -11.84
C GLY A 171 11.57 -7.00 -10.70
N VAL A 172 10.61 -6.92 -9.74
CA VAL A 172 10.70 -6.03 -8.56
C VAL A 172 11.44 -6.71 -7.41
N LEU A 173 11.13 -7.97 -7.16
CA LEU A 173 11.83 -8.84 -6.21
C LEU A 173 12.34 -10.09 -6.95
N PRO A 174 13.46 -9.99 -7.68
CA PRO A 174 13.92 -11.07 -8.56
C PRO A 174 14.09 -12.40 -7.82
N GLY A 175 13.44 -13.44 -8.34
CA GLY A 175 13.47 -14.80 -7.79
C GLY A 175 12.65 -15.02 -6.53
N PHE A 176 11.92 -14.01 -6.05
CA PHE A 176 11.01 -14.18 -4.93
C PHE A 176 9.69 -14.80 -5.40
N THR A 177 9.26 -15.82 -4.69
CA THR A 177 7.89 -16.34 -4.69
C THR A 177 7.51 -16.71 -3.27
N CYS A 178 6.23 -16.64 -2.93
CA CYS A 178 5.66 -17.22 -1.73
C CYS A 178 4.27 -17.75 -2.02
N THR A 179 3.91 -18.87 -1.39
CA THR A 179 2.58 -19.47 -1.57
C THR A 179 1.52 -18.69 -0.79
N LEU A 180 0.27 -18.71 -1.24
CA LEU A 180 -0.83 -18.14 -0.45
C LEU A 180 -1.00 -18.89 0.88
N ALA A 181 -0.72 -20.17 0.93
CA ALA A 181 -0.77 -20.96 2.17
C ALA A 181 0.24 -20.46 3.22
N GLU A 182 1.46 -20.05 2.82
CA GLU A 182 2.45 -19.46 3.74
C GLU A 182 1.98 -18.13 4.32
N ILE A 183 1.21 -17.36 3.55
CA ILE A 183 0.69 -16.06 3.96
C ILE A 183 -0.55 -16.25 4.84
N LEU A 184 -1.50 -17.04 4.40
CA LEU A 184 -2.81 -17.19 5.05
C LEU A 184 -2.75 -18.10 6.28
N GLY A 185 -1.92 -19.13 6.27
CA GLY A 185 -1.64 -20.04 7.40
C GLY A 185 -2.54 -21.20 7.53
#